data_43644e74341069b8cc3e91b2f7ced155
#
_entry.id   43644e74341069b8cc3e91b2f7ced155
#
_cell.length_a   1.000
_cell.length_b   1.000
_cell.length_c   1.000
_cell.angle_alpha   90.00
_cell.angle_beta   90.00
_cell.angle_gamma   90.00
#
_symmetry.space_group_name_H-M   'P 1'
#
loop_
_entity.id
_entity.type
_entity.pdbx_description
1 polymer ?
#
loop_
_entity_poly.entity_id
_entity_poly.type
_entity_poly.pdbx_seq_one_letter_code
_entity_poly.pdbx_strand_id
1 'polypeptide(L)'
;NLGENVPEEFRDEIYGISLSCTHEYDFIGTPYERQLNYHSAHDLGHAMQDYMLVGCSSFATWGENSADSSLIIGRNFDFYMGDKFAHNKLVSFYQPEQGYKFASVGWPGMIGVLSGMNETGLTVTINAAKSDMPTASATPISILTREILQYASTIDEAYAIALKRKTFVSESILILSLIHISEPTRLRR
;
A
#
# COMPACT_ATOMS: atom_id res chain seq x y z
N ASN A 1 17.16 10.49 3.14
CA ASN A 1 16.57 10.75 1.83
C ASN A 1 15.56 9.66 1.49
N LEU A 2 14.27 10.04 1.27
CA LEU A 2 13.20 9.07 1.01
C LEU A 2 13.46 8.26 -0.28
N GLY A 3 13.98 8.90 -1.32
CA GLY A 3 14.27 8.23 -2.60
C GLY A 3 15.22 7.05 -2.51
N GLU A 4 16.12 7.02 -1.53
CA GLU A 4 17.03 5.88 -1.31
C GLU A 4 16.30 4.63 -0.79
N ASN A 5 15.10 4.81 -0.23
CA ASN A 5 14.27 3.74 0.33
C ASN A 5 13.15 3.29 -0.61
N VAL A 6 13.10 3.82 -1.84
CA VAL A 6 12.13 3.45 -2.88
C VAL A 6 12.88 2.79 -4.02
N PRO A 7 12.48 1.58 -4.49
CA PRO A 7 13.07 0.92 -5.65
C PRO A 7 13.16 1.83 -6.87
N GLU A 8 14.20 1.66 -7.69
CA GLU A 8 14.46 2.51 -8.86
C GLU A 8 13.29 2.51 -9.84
N GLU A 9 12.75 1.35 -10.17
CA GLU A 9 11.58 1.22 -11.06
C GLU A 9 10.37 2.03 -10.58
N PHE A 10 10.12 2.08 -9.26
CA PHE A 10 9.02 2.85 -8.69
C PHE A 10 9.33 4.36 -8.67
N ARG A 11 10.61 4.72 -8.54
CA ARG A 11 11.03 6.13 -8.68
C ARG A 11 10.84 6.63 -10.11
N ASP A 12 11.10 5.79 -11.10
CA ASP A 12 10.92 6.12 -12.51
C ASP A 12 9.43 6.29 -12.84
N GLU A 13 8.57 5.43 -12.28
CA GLU A 13 7.11 5.57 -12.41
C GLU A 13 6.62 6.87 -11.74
N ILE A 14 7.10 7.18 -10.53
CA ILE A 14 6.80 8.45 -9.83
C ILE A 14 7.28 9.65 -10.65
N TYR A 15 8.47 9.56 -11.24
CA TYR A 15 8.99 10.59 -12.11
C TYR A 15 8.09 10.81 -13.32
N GLY A 16 7.68 9.73 -14.00
CA GLY A 16 6.75 9.81 -15.14
C GLY A 16 5.43 10.51 -14.78
N ILE A 17 4.85 10.19 -13.63
CA ILE A 17 3.64 10.86 -13.13
C ILE A 17 3.91 12.35 -12.86
N SER A 18 5.07 12.67 -12.30
CA SER A 18 5.43 14.04 -11.93
C SER A 18 5.46 15.01 -13.11
N LEU A 19 5.69 14.51 -14.33
CA LEU A 19 5.69 15.32 -15.55
C LEU A 19 4.31 15.93 -15.88
N SER A 20 3.24 15.38 -15.30
CA SER A 20 1.87 15.87 -15.45
C SER A 20 1.40 16.75 -14.28
N CYS A 21 2.24 16.98 -13.29
CA CYS A 21 1.87 17.75 -12.12
C CYS A 21 1.90 19.26 -12.40
N THR A 22 1.00 20.00 -11.74
CA THR A 22 1.00 21.48 -11.80
C THR A 22 2.26 22.07 -11.17
N HIS A 23 2.72 23.18 -11.69
CA HIS A 23 3.81 24.01 -11.14
C HIS A 23 3.34 25.01 -10.07
N GLU A 24 2.04 25.07 -9.80
CA GLU A 24 1.45 26.00 -8.80
C GLU A 24 2.07 25.85 -7.41
N TYR A 25 2.55 24.65 -7.07
CA TYR A 25 3.09 24.31 -5.75
C TYR A 25 4.61 24.11 -5.74
N ASP A 26 5.34 24.66 -6.72
CA ASP A 26 6.80 24.50 -6.79
C ASP A 26 7.54 25.18 -5.64
N PHE A 27 6.87 26.10 -4.91
CA PHE A 27 7.39 26.69 -3.67
C PHE A 27 7.52 25.68 -2.51
N ILE A 28 6.85 24.51 -2.60
CA ILE A 28 6.98 23.42 -1.60
C ILE A 28 8.12 22.48 -2.01
N GLY A 29 8.35 22.29 -3.29
CA GLY A 29 9.33 21.37 -3.88
C GLY A 29 8.99 21.07 -5.34
N THR A 30 9.94 20.52 -6.06
CA THR A 30 9.73 20.11 -7.46
C THR A 30 8.56 19.13 -7.59
N PRO A 31 7.90 19.03 -8.76
CA PRO A 31 6.85 18.06 -8.99
C PRO A 31 7.24 16.63 -8.58
N TYR A 32 8.46 16.21 -8.89
CA TYR A 32 8.97 14.89 -8.49
C TYR A 32 9.09 14.72 -6.98
N GLU A 33 9.67 15.69 -6.29
CA GLU A 33 9.81 15.65 -4.82
C GLU A 33 8.44 15.62 -4.13
N ARG A 34 7.48 16.39 -4.61
CA ARG A 34 6.11 16.39 -4.09
C ARG A 34 5.44 15.03 -4.29
N GLN A 35 5.56 14.42 -5.49
CA GLN A 35 5.01 13.10 -5.75
C GLN A 35 5.70 12.01 -4.93
N LEU A 36 7.01 12.05 -4.78
CA LEU A 36 7.75 11.11 -3.94
C LEU A 36 7.30 11.21 -2.47
N ASN A 37 7.20 12.44 -1.92
CA ASN A 37 6.76 12.67 -0.55
C ASN A 37 5.28 12.30 -0.33
N TYR A 38 4.44 12.41 -1.36
CA TYR A 38 3.04 11.97 -1.29
C TYR A 38 2.90 10.48 -0.91
N HIS A 39 3.83 9.63 -1.35
CA HIS A 39 3.83 8.21 -1.00
C HIS A 39 4.14 7.93 0.47
N SER A 40 4.67 8.91 1.20
CA SER A 40 4.89 8.86 2.66
C SER A 40 3.74 9.48 3.46
N ALA A 41 2.73 10.05 2.81
CA ALA A 41 1.68 10.80 3.51
C ALA A 41 0.89 9.93 4.50
N HIS A 42 0.63 8.67 4.14
CA HIS A 42 0.00 7.69 5.01
C HIS A 42 0.84 7.44 6.27
N ASP A 43 2.12 7.18 6.10
CA ASP A 43 3.06 6.87 7.16
C ASP A 43 3.28 8.08 8.09
N LEU A 44 3.33 9.28 7.52
CA LEU A 44 3.41 10.53 8.30
C LEU A 44 2.14 10.76 9.13
N GLY A 45 0.97 10.51 8.55
CA GLY A 45 -0.31 10.54 9.27
C GLY A 45 -0.32 9.58 10.46
N HIS A 46 0.25 8.38 10.28
CA HIS A 46 0.43 7.41 11.33
C HIS A 46 1.39 7.84 12.43
N ALA A 47 2.55 8.39 12.06
CA ALA A 47 3.53 8.90 13.00
C ALA A 47 2.97 10.03 13.88
N MET A 48 1.94 10.73 13.40
CA MET A 48 1.25 11.81 14.09
C MET A 48 -0.03 11.36 14.82
N GLN A 49 -0.13 10.10 15.22
CA GLN A 49 -1.33 9.41 15.74
C GLN A 49 -2.04 10.07 16.94
N ASP A 50 -1.42 10.96 17.68
CA ASP A 50 -2.08 11.69 18.78
C ASP A 50 -3.34 12.46 18.32
N TYR A 51 -3.54 12.62 17.01
CA TYR A 51 -4.65 13.34 16.41
C TYR A 51 -5.78 12.43 15.85
N MET A 52 -5.75 11.12 16.09
CA MET A 52 -6.80 10.17 15.69
C MET A 52 -7.23 10.27 14.20
N LEU A 53 -6.30 10.54 13.30
CA LEU A 53 -6.59 10.76 11.88
C LEU A 53 -6.64 9.47 11.04
N VAL A 54 -6.26 8.33 11.61
CA VAL A 54 -6.10 7.09 10.87
C VAL A 54 -6.71 5.92 11.62
N GLY A 55 -7.55 5.15 10.95
CA GLY A 55 -8.11 3.89 11.40
C GLY A 55 -8.33 2.97 10.21
N CYS A 56 -8.36 1.69 10.43
CA CYS A 56 -8.68 0.73 9.39
C CYS A 56 -9.35 -0.49 9.99
N SER A 57 -10.23 -1.11 9.23
CA SER A 57 -10.77 -2.42 9.55
C SER A 57 -10.84 -3.27 8.29
N SER A 58 -10.56 -4.55 8.42
CA SER A 58 -10.70 -5.49 7.33
C SER A 58 -11.18 -6.84 7.82
N PHE A 59 -11.88 -7.55 6.96
CA PHE A 59 -12.28 -8.93 7.18
C PHE A 59 -12.12 -9.73 5.91
N ALA A 60 -12.04 -11.05 6.07
CA ALA A 60 -12.11 -11.99 4.98
C ALA A 60 -13.04 -13.16 5.35
N THR A 61 -13.75 -13.67 4.38
CA THR A 61 -14.59 -14.85 4.51
C THR A 61 -14.44 -15.74 3.28
N TRP A 62 -14.58 -17.07 3.45
CA TRP A 62 -14.43 -18.04 2.39
C TRP A 62 -15.09 -19.37 2.77
N GLY A 63 -15.14 -20.32 1.83
CA GLY A 63 -15.67 -21.67 2.07
C GLY A 63 -17.13 -21.62 2.53
N GLU A 64 -17.47 -22.36 3.57
CA GLU A 64 -18.84 -22.44 4.11
C GLU A 64 -19.38 -21.10 4.66
N ASN A 65 -18.50 -20.15 4.92
CA ASN A 65 -18.89 -18.80 5.38
C ASN A 65 -19.12 -17.81 4.24
N SER A 66 -19.04 -18.26 2.99
CA SER A 66 -19.31 -17.47 1.79
C SER A 66 -20.39 -18.14 0.96
N ALA A 67 -21.30 -17.38 0.36
CA ALA A 67 -22.47 -17.90 -0.34
C ALA A 67 -22.14 -18.84 -1.52
N ASP A 68 -21.01 -18.62 -2.16
CA ASP A 68 -20.51 -19.38 -3.31
C ASP A 68 -19.13 -20.01 -3.06
N SER A 69 -18.72 -20.08 -1.79
CA SER A 69 -17.40 -20.53 -1.35
C SER A 69 -16.23 -19.67 -1.83
N SER A 70 -16.47 -18.53 -2.49
CA SER A 70 -15.43 -17.62 -2.92
C SER A 70 -14.78 -16.89 -1.73
N LEU A 71 -13.53 -16.45 -1.93
CA LEU A 71 -12.87 -15.53 -1.01
C LEU A 71 -13.45 -14.13 -1.20
N ILE A 72 -14.06 -13.59 -0.15
CA ILE A 72 -14.55 -12.22 -0.10
C ILE A 72 -13.73 -11.44 0.93
N ILE A 73 -13.27 -10.26 0.54
CA ILE A 73 -12.50 -9.37 1.40
C ILE A 73 -13.22 -8.04 1.45
N GLY A 74 -13.50 -7.58 2.67
CA GLY A 74 -14.00 -6.24 2.92
C GLY A 74 -12.98 -5.41 3.69
N ARG A 75 -12.89 -4.12 3.37
CA ARG A 75 -11.94 -3.22 4.01
C ARG A 75 -12.47 -1.80 4.08
N ASN A 76 -12.36 -1.17 5.26
CA ASN A 76 -12.49 0.27 5.45
C ASN A 76 -11.12 0.92 5.62
N PHE A 77 -10.95 2.04 4.95
CA PHE A 77 -9.78 2.90 5.08
C PHE A 77 -10.24 4.25 5.66
N ASP A 78 -9.99 4.41 6.95
CA ASP A 78 -10.39 5.62 7.68
C ASP A 78 -9.16 6.53 7.78
N PHE A 79 -9.04 7.45 6.84
CA PHE A 79 -7.93 8.39 6.74
C PHE A 79 -8.48 9.78 6.38
N TYR A 80 -8.42 10.69 7.32
CA TYR A 80 -8.95 12.03 7.12
C TYR A 80 -7.83 13.04 6.78
N MET A 81 -7.87 13.53 5.56
CA MET A 81 -7.00 14.59 5.04
C MET A 81 -7.83 15.73 4.41
N GLY A 82 -9.00 15.99 4.97
CA GLY A 82 -9.97 16.94 4.45
C GLY A 82 -10.93 16.34 3.41
N ASP A 83 -12.07 17.00 3.21
CA ASP A 83 -13.16 16.47 2.38
C ASP A 83 -12.76 16.22 0.93
N LYS A 84 -11.85 17.04 0.38
CA LYS A 84 -11.37 16.88 -1.00
C LYS A 84 -10.63 15.55 -1.21
N PHE A 85 -9.99 15.00 -0.17
CA PHE A 85 -9.30 13.72 -0.25
C PHE A 85 -10.26 12.54 -0.46
N ALA A 86 -11.52 12.68 -0.06
CA ALA A 86 -12.55 11.67 -0.30
C ALA A 86 -13.02 11.58 -1.76
N HIS A 87 -12.68 12.58 -2.59
CA HIS A 87 -13.02 12.60 -4.00
C HIS A 87 -11.96 11.90 -4.87
N ASN A 88 -12.30 11.62 -6.12
CA ASN A 88 -11.39 11.11 -7.16
C ASN A 88 -10.64 9.82 -6.80
N LYS A 89 -11.28 8.91 -6.08
CA LYS A 89 -10.74 7.57 -5.88
C LYS A 89 -10.68 6.82 -7.20
N LEU A 90 -9.62 6.02 -7.39
CA LEU A 90 -9.39 5.24 -8.59
C LEU A 90 -9.34 3.75 -8.25
N VAL A 91 -9.84 2.94 -9.17
CA VAL A 91 -9.43 1.54 -9.31
C VAL A 91 -8.43 1.51 -10.48
N SER A 92 -7.19 1.23 -10.17
CA SER A 92 -6.08 1.22 -11.14
C SER A 92 -5.72 -0.21 -11.49
N PHE A 93 -5.54 -0.47 -12.79
CA PHE A 93 -5.06 -1.74 -13.31
C PHE A 93 -3.64 -1.54 -13.80
N TYR A 94 -2.70 -2.28 -13.21
CA TYR A 94 -1.29 -2.20 -13.52
C TYR A 94 -0.87 -3.41 -14.35
N GLN A 95 -0.06 -3.14 -15.37
CA GLN A 95 0.60 -4.14 -16.17
C GLN A 95 2.09 -3.78 -16.24
N PRO A 96 2.85 -4.11 -15.19
CA PRO A 96 4.28 -3.85 -15.16
C PRO A 96 5.01 -4.68 -16.21
N GLU A 97 6.21 -4.23 -16.64
CA GLU A 97 7.04 -5.00 -17.53
C GLU A 97 7.55 -6.30 -16.90
N GLN A 98 7.72 -6.27 -15.57
CA GLN A 98 8.14 -7.42 -14.79
C GLN A 98 7.22 -7.61 -13.58
N GLY A 99 6.99 -8.87 -13.20
CA GLY A 99 6.10 -9.24 -12.12
C GLY A 99 4.65 -9.43 -12.60
N TYR A 100 3.75 -9.53 -11.65
CA TYR A 100 2.34 -9.84 -11.87
C TYR A 100 1.53 -8.59 -12.18
N LYS A 101 0.54 -8.73 -13.05
CA LYS A 101 -0.52 -7.73 -13.21
C LYS A 101 -1.35 -7.68 -11.95
N PHE A 102 -1.81 -6.48 -11.60
CA PHE A 102 -2.62 -6.31 -10.41
C PHE A 102 -3.58 -5.13 -10.54
N ALA A 103 -4.60 -5.15 -9.69
CA ALA A 103 -5.50 -4.03 -9.48
C ALA A 103 -5.33 -3.47 -8.07
N SER A 104 -5.46 -2.16 -7.93
CA SER A 104 -5.44 -1.49 -6.63
C SER A 104 -6.48 -0.39 -6.54
N VAL A 105 -6.90 -0.08 -5.31
CA VAL A 105 -7.73 1.08 -5.00
C VAL A 105 -6.87 2.15 -4.37
N GLY A 106 -6.91 3.35 -4.91
CA GLY A 106 -6.07 4.47 -4.48
C GLY A 106 -6.54 5.81 -5.01
N TRP A 107 -5.62 6.71 -5.22
CA TRP A 107 -5.85 8.08 -5.69
C TRP A 107 -4.96 8.42 -6.88
N PRO A 108 -5.32 9.47 -7.66
CA PRO A 108 -4.47 9.96 -8.74
C PRO A 108 -3.05 10.28 -8.22
N GLY A 109 -2.04 9.83 -8.97
CA GLY A 109 -0.64 10.03 -8.63
C GLY A 109 -0.07 9.04 -7.61
N MET A 110 -0.87 8.15 -7.03
CA MET A 110 -0.41 7.16 -6.08
C MET A 110 -0.11 5.82 -6.78
N ILE A 111 1.14 5.40 -6.80
CA ILE A 111 1.56 4.08 -7.28
C ILE A 111 1.69 3.05 -6.15
N GLY A 112 1.85 3.52 -4.91
CA GLY A 112 1.81 2.67 -3.72
C GLY A 112 0.43 2.03 -3.54
N VAL A 113 0.40 0.86 -2.94
CA VAL A 113 -0.83 0.07 -2.77
C VAL A 113 -1.29 0.12 -1.31
N LEU A 114 -2.55 0.46 -1.09
CA LEU A 114 -3.23 0.36 0.21
C LEU A 114 -4.13 -0.86 0.27
N SER A 115 -4.75 -1.20 -0.85
CA SER A 115 -5.57 -2.40 -1.04
C SER A 115 -5.47 -2.83 -2.49
N GLY A 116 -5.22 -4.10 -2.73
CA GLY A 116 -5.11 -4.61 -4.10
C GLY A 116 -5.10 -6.12 -4.18
N MET A 117 -5.18 -6.61 -5.41
CA MET A 117 -5.11 -8.03 -5.76
C MET A 117 -4.35 -8.19 -7.07
N ASN A 118 -3.47 -9.18 -7.14
CA ASN A 118 -2.76 -9.52 -8.36
C ASN A 118 -3.44 -10.70 -9.11
N GLU A 119 -2.96 -10.98 -10.32
CA GLU A 119 -3.52 -12.00 -11.20
C GLU A 119 -3.36 -13.44 -10.68
N THR A 120 -2.51 -13.67 -9.67
CA THR A 120 -2.38 -14.98 -9.00
C THR A 120 -3.41 -15.16 -7.88
N GLY A 121 -4.20 -14.13 -7.58
CA GLY A 121 -5.15 -14.14 -6.48
C GLY A 121 -4.54 -13.81 -5.10
N LEU A 122 -3.29 -13.33 -5.07
CA LEU A 122 -2.72 -12.76 -3.84
C LEU A 122 -3.31 -11.36 -3.61
N THR A 123 -3.76 -11.12 -2.39
CA THR A 123 -4.34 -9.83 -2.00
C THR A 123 -3.55 -9.21 -0.84
N VAL A 124 -3.53 -7.89 -0.80
CA VAL A 124 -2.96 -7.13 0.31
C VAL A 124 -3.91 -6.04 0.75
N THR A 125 -3.99 -5.82 2.07
CA THR A 125 -4.59 -4.61 2.65
C THR A 125 -3.73 -4.11 3.81
N ILE A 126 -3.47 -2.81 3.85
CA ILE A 126 -2.78 -2.16 4.97
C ILE A 126 -3.82 -1.80 6.03
N ASN A 127 -3.53 -2.10 7.27
CA ASN A 127 -4.37 -1.73 8.39
C ASN A 127 -3.52 -1.03 9.45
N ALA A 128 -4.06 0.07 9.96
CA ALA A 128 -3.39 0.87 10.98
C ALA A 128 -2.97 0.04 12.19
N ALA A 129 -1.72 0.18 12.60
CA ALA A 129 -1.21 -0.37 13.85
C ALA A 129 -0.44 0.71 14.62
N LYS A 130 -0.38 0.57 15.95
CA LYS A 130 0.38 1.51 16.76
C LYS A 130 1.87 1.42 16.42
N SER A 131 2.48 2.55 16.16
CA SER A 131 3.90 2.67 15.85
C SER A 131 4.56 3.70 16.78
N ASP A 132 5.84 3.49 17.08
CA ASP A 132 6.66 4.53 17.67
C ASP A 132 6.97 5.60 16.62
N MET A 133 7.28 6.82 17.08
CA MET A 133 7.69 7.90 16.19
C MET A 133 8.98 7.50 15.46
N PRO A 134 9.00 7.49 14.12
CA PRO A 134 10.18 7.11 13.37
C PRO A 134 11.29 8.17 13.54
N THR A 135 12.52 7.69 13.66
CA THR A 135 13.71 8.55 13.85
C THR A 135 14.55 8.69 12.58
N ALA A 136 14.22 7.95 11.53
CA ALA A 136 14.94 7.96 10.27
C ALA A 136 14.01 7.64 9.09
N SER A 137 14.42 8.06 7.88
CA SER A 137 13.74 7.69 6.64
C SER A 137 13.85 6.19 6.38
N ALA A 138 12.77 5.58 5.91
CA ALA A 138 12.73 4.16 5.52
C ALA A 138 11.69 3.97 4.40
N THR A 139 11.44 2.73 3.98
CA THR A 139 10.49 2.42 2.91
C THR A 139 9.07 2.76 3.36
N PRO A 140 8.32 3.58 2.60
CA PRO A 140 6.90 3.78 2.84
C PRO A 140 6.14 2.46 2.77
N ILE A 141 5.19 2.26 3.69
CA ILE A 141 4.45 1.01 3.76
C ILE A 141 3.68 0.70 2.47
N SER A 142 3.14 1.72 1.81
CA SER A 142 2.43 1.58 0.54
C SER A 142 3.34 1.12 -0.61
N ILE A 143 4.61 1.46 -0.57
CA ILE A 143 5.63 0.98 -1.53
C ILE A 143 5.99 -0.47 -1.26
N LEU A 144 6.14 -0.87 0.00
CA LEU A 144 6.34 -2.27 0.36
C LEU A 144 5.17 -3.15 -0.11
N THR A 145 3.93 -2.74 0.13
CA THR A 145 2.75 -3.50 -0.31
C THR A 145 2.61 -3.54 -1.83
N ARG A 146 3.06 -2.49 -2.54
CA ARG A 146 3.18 -2.51 -3.99
C ARG A 146 4.19 -3.56 -4.45
N GLU A 147 5.37 -3.62 -3.84
CA GLU A 147 6.41 -4.60 -4.17
C GLU A 147 5.90 -6.04 -3.94
N ILE A 148 5.21 -6.28 -2.81
CA ILE A 148 4.58 -7.58 -2.53
C ILE A 148 3.57 -7.94 -3.62
N LEU A 149 2.67 -7.04 -3.97
CA LEU A 149 1.61 -7.33 -4.93
C LEU A 149 2.14 -7.56 -6.35
N GLN A 150 3.22 -6.88 -6.71
CA GLN A 150 3.86 -7.03 -8.03
C GLN A 150 4.71 -8.30 -8.14
N TYR A 151 5.34 -8.76 -7.06
CA TYR A 151 6.37 -9.80 -7.14
C TYR A 151 6.08 -11.07 -6.36
N ALA A 152 5.02 -11.14 -5.56
CA ALA A 152 4.65 -12.33 -4.82
C ALA A 152 3.40 -13.01 -5.41
N SER A 153 3.44 -14.33 -5.50
CA SER A 153 2.30 -15.19 -5.81
C SER A 153 1.81 -15.97 -4.59
N THR A 154 2.66 -16.10 -3.57
CA THR A 154 2.40 -16.84 -2.35
C THR A 154 2.61 -15.99 -1.11
N ILE A 155 2.05 -16.41 0.03
CA ILE A 155 2.24 -15.75 1.32
C ILE A 155 3.72 -15.80 1.75
N ASP A 156 4.41 -16.90 1.47
CA ASP A 156 5.85 -17.04 1.82
C ASP A 156 6.73 -16.07 1.01
N GLU A 157 6.45 -15.90 -0.29
CA GLU A 157 7.14 -14.90 -1.11
C GLU A 157 6.85 -13.48 -0.62
N ALA A 158 5.59 -13.18 -0.28
CA ALA A 158 5.21 -11.88 0.28
C ALA A 158 5.96 -11.59 1.60
N TYR A 159 6.06 -12.59 2.47
CA TYR A 159 6.81 -12.49 3.71
C TYR A 159 8.31 -12.29 3.47
N ALA A 160 8.89 -13.03 2.52
CA ALA A 160 10.29 -12.88 2.15
C ALA A 160 10.62 -11.47 1.60
N ILE A 161 9.70 -10.86 0.85
CA ILE A 161 9.83 -9.47 0.38
C ILE A 161 9.76 -8.52 1.58
N ALA A 162 8.78 -8.70 2.47
CA ALA A 162 8.61 -7.84 3.64
C ALA A 162 9.85 -7.84 4.55
N LEU A 163 10.52 -8.98 4.71
CA LEU A 163 11.74 -9.09 5.53
C LEU A 163 12.94 -8.32 4.97
N LYS A 164 12.97 -8.02 3.68
CA LYS A 164 14.05 -7.27 3.03
C LYS A 164 13.98 -5.76 3.27
N ARG A 165 12.82 -5.25 3.71
CA ARG A 165 12.58 -3.83 3.84
C ARG A 165 12.45 -3.41 5.30
N LYS A 166 13.07 -2.30 5.63
CA LYS A 166 12.78 -1.58 6.85
C LYS A 166 11.70 -0.54 6.53
N THR A 167 10.56 -0.60 7.20
CA THR A 167 9.46 0.33 6.99
C THR A 167 9.56 1.54 7.90
N PHE A 168 9.00 2.67 7.44
CA PHE A 168 9.01 3.92 8.17
C PHE A 168 8.15 3.84 9.44
N VAL A 169 6.98 3.20 9.35
CA VAL A 169 6.08 2.93 10.48
C VAL A 169 5.76 1.45 10.59
N SER A 170 5.30 1.02 11.77
CA SER A 170 4.75 -0.32 11.97
C SER A 170 3.30 -0.35 11.53
N GLU A 171 2.96 -1.32 10.69
CA GLU A 171 1.61 -1.53 10.15
C GLU A 171 1.24 -3.01 10.19
N SER A 172 -0.05 -3.29 10.21
CA SER A 172 -0.57 -4.61 9.93
C SER A 172 -0.88 -4.73 8.44
N ILE A 173 -0.29 -5.72 7.77
CA ILE A 173 -0.63 -6.07 6.39
C ILE A 173 -1.39 -7.39 6.43
N LEU A 174 -2.68 -7.36 6.03
CA LEU A 174 -3.44 -8.57 5.81
C LEU A 174 -3.14 -9.07 4.40
N ILE A 175 -2.59 -10.27 4.31
CA ILE A 175 -2.27 -10.95 3.05
C ILE A 175 -3.11 -12.20 2.96
N LEU A 176 -3.81 -12.38 1.84
CA LEU A 176 -4.62 -13.56 1.55
C LEU A 176 -4.26 -14.08 0.16
N SER A 177 -4.40 -15.37 -0.02
CA SER A 177 -4.13 -16.01 -1.30
C SER A 177 -5.22 -17.04 -1.60
N LEU A 178 -5.76 -17.00 -2.82
CA LEU A 178 -6.77 -17.96 -3.27
C LEU A 178 -6.25 -19.41 -3.29
N ILE A 179 -4.94 -19.59 -3.45
CA ILE A 179 -4.33 -20.94 -3.51
C ILE A 179 -3.97 -21.49 -2.12
N HIS A 180 -4.08 -20.68 -1.04
CA HIS A 180 -3.74 -21.08 0.34
C HIS A 180 -4.95 -20.97 1.30
N ILE A 181 -6.16 -21.16 0.80
CA ILE A 181 -7.41 -21.05 1.59
C ILE A 181 -7.57 -22.19 2.61
N SER A 182 -6.63 -23.11 2.74
CA SER A 182 -6.79 -24.30 3.60
C SER A 182 -6.64 -24.04 5.10
N GLU A 183 -5.94 -22.98 5.55
CA GLU A 183 -5.86 -22.61 6.99
C GLU A 183 -5.36 -21.16 7.21
N PRO A 184 -5.88 -20.44 8.25
CA PRO A 184 -5.39 -19.12 8.57
C PRO A 184 -4.00 -19.20 9.22
N THR A 185 -2.97 -18.85 8.49
CA THR A 185 -1.63 -18.70 9.07
C THR A 185 -1.57 -17.41 9.87
N ARG A 186 -1.62 -17.52 11.20
CA ARG A 186 -1.28 -16.40 12.08
C ARG A 186 0.23 -16.23 12.09
N LEU A 187 0.72 -15.14 11.51
CA LEU A 187 2.09 -14.71 11.73
C LEU A 187 2.23 -14.33 13.22
N ARG A 188 2.85 -15.20 13.98
CA ARG A 188 3.32 -14.87 15.34
C ARG A 188 4.70 -14.24 15.22
N ARG A 189 4.85 -13.07 15.82
CA ARG A 189 6.16 -12.45 16.10
C ARG A 189 6.96 -13.31 17.07
#